data_b9982520d49f2f518c336ca5f01dd53f
#
_entry.id   b9982520d49f2f518c336ca5f01dd53f
#
_cell.length_a   1.000
_cell.length_b   1.000
_cell.length_c   1.000
_cell.angle_alpha   90.00
_cell.angle_beta   90.00
_cell.angle_gamma   90.00
#
_symmetry.space_group_name_H-M   'P 1'
#
loop_
_entity.id
_entity.type
_entity.pdbx_description
1 polymer ?
#
loop_
_entity_poly.entity_id
_entity_poly.type
_entity_poly.pdbx_seq_one_letter_code
_entity_poly.pdbx_strand_id
1 'polypeptide(L)'
;IRDITEIRKREELLEDQARRDSMTGLYNHDTGKLLVNEYLREKRMDASSGLLMLDVDHFKNVNDVYGHLFGDEVLIGFSGFLQSFFRKEDILIRTGGDEFVVFLKEISREALEKKVSELVKRVGKLTFSKRDFVMSCSVGVCFLPGGLGDYSYEQLLEHADLALYRAKIAGRNQYAVGEKLIPLDTGNKGETAVKLLMDETMEKREFEIYFQPKISLHNYKIVGAEALVRWRRPDGIVVRPEHFLPFYEKNGKIVELDFYVFEQVAAFLEKTKRSGITPVPVSVNVSALHAEDPQTTRRYLEILEKYKVNPGMLEMELKETDTIRYENIKDLLRSLQEAGFHTALDNFGVGSSFINLIADVPLNDVKLGRGFMEKCEKDYRGIGFLRQMIGMLKSLGFQVLCEGVESARQVEVLKTSGCDHVQGNWFSMPLSAKEFEKMLFLPGEIFCRCRKNEEHSTGGEA
;
A
#
# COMPACT_ATOMS: atom_id res chain seq x y z
N ILE A 1 -21.12 -56.25 8.87
CA ILE A 1 -21.90 -55.10 9.36
C ILE A 1 -20.99 -54.12 10.12
N ARG A 2 -20.07 -54.58 11.00
CA ARG A 2 -19.12 -53.68 11.70
C ARG A 2 -18.18 -52.93 10.75
N ASP A 3 -17.66 -53.56 9.71
CA ASP A 3 -16.76 -52.92 8.73
C ASP A 3 -17.39 -51.76 7.98
N ILE A 4 -18.64 -51.87 7.57
CA ILE A 4 -19.33 -50.85 6.78
C ILE A 4 -19.57 -49.59 7.62
N THR A 5 -19.83 -49.76 8.91
CA THR A 5 -20.05 -48.61 9.84
C THR A 5 -18.75 -47.87 10.14
N GLU A 6 -17.64 -48.59 10.19
CA GLU A 6 -16.31 -48.04 10.42
C GLU A 6 -15.79 -47.31 9.17
N ILE A 7 -16.03 -47.86 7.97
CA ILE A 7 -15.73 -47.23 6.70
C ILE A 7 -16.53 -45.92 6.53
N ARG A 8 -17.84 -45.96 6.75
CA ARG A 8 -18.69 -44.75 6.69
C ARG A 8 -18.25 -43.68 7.67
N LYS A 9 -17.92 -44.01 8.91
CA LYS A 9 -17.40 -43.02 9.89
C LYS A 9 -16.08 -42.45 9.44
N ARG A 10 -15.23 -43.20 8.79
CA ARG A 10 -13.95 -42.73 8.27
C ARG A 10 -14.12 -41.85 7.05
N GLU A 11 -15.07 -42.18 6.17
CA GLU A 11 -15.46 -41.33 5.04
C GLU A 11 -16.04 -40.00 5.51
N GLU A 12 -16.97 -39.99 6.46
CA GLU A 12 -17.54 -38.78 7.06
C GLU A 12 -16.46 -37.93 7.72
N LEU A 13 -15.49 -38.53 8.41
CA LEU A 13 -14.39 -37.81 9.04
C LEU A 13 -13.45 -37.18 7.99
N LEU A 14 -13.14 -37.91 6.90
CA LEU A 14 -12.32 -37.41 5.80
C LEU A 14 -13.04 -36.29 5.03
N GLU A 15 -14.33 -36.39 4.83
CA GLU A 15 -15.15 -35.35 4.23
C GLU A 15 -15.19 -34.10 5.11
N ASP A 16 -15.37 -34.23 6.43
CA ASP A 16 -15.35 -33.06 7.33
C ASP A 16 -13.95 -32.42 7.37
N GLN A 17 -12.89 -33.22 7.35
CA GLN A 17 -11.51 -32.70 7.25
C GLN A 17 -11.24 -31.96 5.93
N ALA A 18 -11.76 -32.46 4.80
CA ALA A 18 -11.62 -31.80 3.50
C ALA A 18 -12.38 -30.46 3.42
N ARG A 19 -13.39 -30.27 4.24
CA ARG A 19 -14.22 -29.04 4.29
C ARG A 19 -13.65 -27.93 5.15
N ARG A 20 -12.64 -28.22 5.96
CA ARG A 20 -12.09 -27.27 6.94
C ARG A 20 -10.68 -26.83 6.61
N ASP A 21 -10.34 -25.62 7.07
CA ASP A 21 -8.96 -25.18 7.14
C ASP A 21 -8.21 -25.97 8.21
N SER A 22 -7.10 -26.58 7.84
CA SER A 22 -6.35 -27.52 8.69
C SER A 22 -5.71 -26.87 9.92
N MET A 23 -5.45 -25.56 9.88
CA MET A 23 -4.86 -24.81 11.00
C MET A 23 -5.91 -24.35 12.01
N THR A 24 -7.03 -23.81 11.52
CA THR A 24 -7.99 -23.09 12.36
C THR A 24 -9.25 -23.90 12.67
N GLY A 25 -9.52 -24.97 11.91
CA GLY A 25 -10.73 -25.77 12.03
C GLY A 25 -12.02 -25.08 11.57
N LEU A 26 -11.95 -23.85 11.05
CA LEU A 26 -13.06 -23.18 10.40
C LEU A 26 -13.32 -23.80 9.02
N TYR A 27 -14.45 -23.47 8.37
CA TYR A 27 -14.63 -23.88 6.98
C TYR A 27 -13.55 -23.24 6.10
N ASN A 28 -13.07 -24.02 5.12
CA ASN A 28 -12.23 -23.46 4.06
C ASN A 28 -13.08 -22.61 3.10
N HIS A 29 -12.40 -21.85 2.22
CA HIS A 29 -13.04 -20.92 1.28
C HIS A 29 -14.14 -21.59 0.43
N ASP A 30 -13.84 -22.75 -0.18
CA ASP A 30 -14.74 -23.40 -1.11
C ASP A 30 -15.99 -23.95 -0.43
N THR A 31 -15.83 -24.54 0.74
CA THR A 31 -16.95 -25.03 1.55
C THR A 31 -17.81 -23.89 2.07
N GLY A 32 -17.17 -22.81 2.55
CA GLY A 32 -17.87 -21.62 3.01
C GLY A 32 -18.73 -21.00 1.93
N LYS A 33 -18.18 -20.81 0.75
CA LYS A 33 -18.88 -20.32 -0.44
C LYS A 33 -20.10 -21.18 -0.78
N LEU A 34 -19.93 -22.50 -0.79
CA LEU A 34 -21.01 -23.45 -1.07
C LEU A 34 -22.13 -23.31 -0.06
N LEU A 35 -21.83 -23.34 1.25
CA LEU A 35 -22.81 -23.26 2.32
C LEU A 35 -23.56 -21.92 2.34
N VAL A 36 -22.90 -20.81 2.07
CA VAL A 36 -23.54 -19.50 1.97
C VAL A 36 -24.48 -19.44 0.77
N ASN A 37 -24.03 -19.91 -0.41
CA ASN A 37 -24.87 -19.92 -1.60
C ASN A 37 -26.09 -20.87 -1.45
N GLU A 38 -25.95 -22.01 -0.79
CA GLU A 38 -27.09 -22.87 -0.45
C GLU A 38 -28.09 -22.12 0.43
N TYR A 39 -27.64 -21.51 1.52
CA TYR A 39 -28.50 -20.73 2.39
C TYR A 39 -29.21 -19.59 1.66
N LEU A 40 -28.51 -18.86 0.79
CA LEU A 40 -29.06 -17.74 0.02
C LEU A 40 -30.16 -18.17 -0.94
N ARG A 41 -30.10 -19.40 -1.49
CA ARG A 41 -31.15 -19.97 -2.35
C ARG A 41 -32.38 -20.44 -1.57
N GLU A 42 -32.16 -20.95 -0.34
CA GLU A 42 -33.21 -21.58 0.46
C GLU A 42 -33.84 -20.62 1.48
N LYS A 43 -33.22 -19.47 1.74
CA LYS A 43 -33.68 -18.52 2.75
C LYS A 43 -35.09 -18.02 2.45
N ARG A 44 -35.84 -17.71 3.50
CA ARG A 44 -37.13 -17.02 3.38
C ARG A 44 -36.92 -15.64 2.75
N MET A 45 -37.87 -15.20 1.92
CA MET A 45 -37.77 -13.91 1.22
C MET A 45 -37.64 -12.71 2.14
N ASP A 46 -38.19 -12.79 3.36
CA ASP A 46 -38.16 -11.75 4.39
C ASP A 46 -36.94 -11.83 5.32
N ALA A 47 -36.11 -12.90 5.22
CA ALA A 47 -34.95 -13.09 6.08
C ALA A 47 -33.77 -12.18 5.66
N SER A 48 -33.35 -11.32 6.58
CA SER A 48 -32.13 -10.53 6.42
C SER A 48 -30.89 -11.30 6.90
N SER A 49 -29.73 -10.99 6.34
CA SER A 49 -28.45 -11.62 6.66
C SER A 49 -27.32 -10.60 6.65
N GLY A 50 -26.17 -10.99 7.17
CA GLY A 50 -24.96 -10.15 7.13
C GLY A 50 -23.72 -10.97 6.76
N LEU A 51 -22.84 -10.40 5.96
CA LEU A 51 -21.51 -10.96 5.70
C LEU A 51 -20.46 -10.00 6.24
N LEU A 52 -19.56 -10.53 7.05
CA LEU A 52 -18.41 -9.82 7.60
C LEU A 52 -17.16 -10.35 6.91
N MET A 53 -16.31 -9.46 6.45
CA MET A 53 -14.94 -9.76 6.08
C MET A 53 -14.01 -9.16 7.12
N LEU A 54 -13.13 -9.99 7.69
CA LEU A 54 -12.25 -9.63 8.80
C LEU A 54 -10.79 -9.87 8.39
N ASP A 55 -9.91 -8.98 8.83
CA ASP A 55 -8.48 -9.06 8.56
C ASP A 55 -7.71 -8.69 9.84
N VAL A 56 -6.69 -9.46 10.16
CA VAL A 56 -5.83 -9.20 11.34
C VAL A 56 -4.86 -8.07 11.01
N ASP A 57 -5.03 -6.94 11.69
CA ASP A 57 -4.22 -5.75 11.41
C ASP A 57 -2.73 -6.01 11.61
N HIS A 58 -1.93 -5.61 10.62
CA HIS A 58 -0.46 -5.72 10.65
C HIS A 58 0.08 -7.15 10.84
N PHE A 59 -0.64 -8.18 10.40
CA PHE A 59 -0.25 -9.58 10.60
C PHE A 59 1.15 -9.91 10.06
N LYS A 60 1.55 -9.31 8.94
CA LYS A 60 2.91 -9.45 8.43
C LYS A 60 3.95 -9.01 9.46
N ASN A 61 3.72 -7.87 10.12
CA ASN A 61 4.63 -7.39 11.18
C ASN A 61 4.67 -8.34 12.38
N VAL A 62 3.55 -9.02 12.70
CA VAL A 62 3.53 -10.06 13.74
C VAL A 62 4.49 -11.19 13.39
N ASN A 63 4.44 -11.68 12.14
CA ASN A 63 5.36 -12.71 11.66
C ASN A 63 6.82 -12.22 11.64
N ASP A 64 7.06 -11.00 11.19
CA ASP A 64 8.41 -10.44 11.05
C ASP A 64 9.07 -10.21 12.42
N VAL A 65 8.30 -9.81 13.44
CA VAL A 65 8.81 -9.50 14.80
C VAL A 65 8.85 -10.73 15.70
N TYR A 66 7.81 -11.55 15.69
CA TYR A 66 7.65 -12.66 16.65
C TYR A 66 7.84 -14.05 16.03
N GLY A 67 7.98 -14.14 14.71
CA GLY A 67 8.13 -15.38 13.96
C GLY A 67 6.80 -16.06 13.59
N HIS A 68 6.83 -16.91 12.56
CA HIS A 68 5.64 -17.57 12.00
C HIS A 68 4.89 -18.44 13.03
N LEU A 69 5.58 -19.12 13.94
CA LEU A 69 4.92 -19.94 14.98
C LEU A 69 4.02 -19.11 15.89
N PHE A 70 4.42 -17.87 16.20
CA PHE A 70 3.56 -16.97 16.97
C PHE A 70 2.42 -16.42 16.12
N GLY A 71 2.65 -16.13 14.83
CA GLY A 71 1.59 -15.80 13.90
C GLY A 71 0.52 -16.89 13.80
N ASP A 72 0.92 -18.16 13.75
CA ASP A 72 0.00 -19.30 13.77
C ASP A 72 -0.80 -19.35 15.09
N GLU A 73 -0.17 -19.12 16.25
CA GLU A 73 -0.85 -18.99 17.55
C GLU A 73 -1.93 -17.90 17.52
N VAL A 74 -1.62 -16.74 16.92
CA VAL A 74 -2.56 -15.62 16.79
C VAL A 74 -3.76 -16.02 15.92
N LEU A 75 -3.55 -16.66 14.78
CA LEU A 75 -4.63 -17.10 13.89
C LEU A 75 -5.50 -18.19 14.54
N ILE A 76 -4.90 -19.16 15.25
CA ILE A 76 -5.63 -20.21 15.98
C ILE A 76 -6.43 -19.60 17.12
N GLY A 77 -5.83 -18.69 17.91
CA GLY A 77 -6.49 -18.00 18.99
C GLY A 77 -7.66 -17.13 18.52
N PHE A 78 -7.47 -16.42 17.40
CA PHE A 78 -8.52 -15.62 16.81
C PHE A 78 -9.67 -16.47 16.27
N SER A 79 -9.40 -17.58 15.60
CA SER A 79 -10.45 -18.49 15.14
C SER A 79 -11.23 -19.13 16.28
N GLY A 80 -10.57 -19.53 17.37
CA GLY A 80 -11.22 -20.01 18.59
C GLY A 80 -12.13 -18.95 19.23
N PHE A 81 -11.67 -17.69 19.24
CA PHE A 81 -12.52 -16.58 19.67
C PHE A 81 -13.74 -16.41 18.76
N LEU A 82 -13.60 -16.42 17.43
CA LEU A 82 -14.72 -16.32 16.50
C LEU A 82 -15.75 -17.45 16.74
N GLN A 83 -15.29 -18.70 16.90
CA GLN A 83 -16.16 -19.84 17.19
C GLN A 83 -16.95 -19.68 18.49
N SER A 84 -16.36 -19.05 19.51
CA SER A 84 -17.01 -18.79 20.79
C SER A 84 -17.95 -17.59 20.76
N PHE A 85 -17.70 -16.62 19.87
CA PHE A 85 -18.40 -15.36 19.78
C PHE A 85 -19.65 -15.43 18.89
N PHE A 86 -19.61 -16.23 17.83
CA PHE A 86 -20.72 -16.41 16.90
C PHE A 86 -21.55 -17.67 17.24
N ARG A 87 -22.75 -17.76 16.66
CA ARG A 87 -23.65 -18.89 16.87
C ARG A 87 -23.23 -20.09 16.02
N LYS A 88 -23.66 -21.30 16.39
CA LYS A 88 -23.38 -22.51 15.60
C LYS A 88 -24.00 -22.49 14.21
N GLU A 89 -25.08 -21.75 14.03
CA GLU A 89 -25.80 -21.58 12.76
C GLU A 89 -25.10 -20.61 11.82
N ASP A 90 -24.24 -19.71 12.34
CA ASP A 90 -23.43 -18.80 11.54
C ASP A 90 -22.32 -19.58 10.84
N ILE A 91 -21.94 -19.14 9.64
CA ILE A 91 -20.91 -19.81 8.85
C ILE A 91 -19.61 -19.03 9.01
N LEU A 92 -18.59 -19.69 9.58
CA LEU A 92 -17.27 -19.12 9.84
C LEU A 92 -16.27 -19.74 8.89
N ILE A 93 -15.55 -18.90 8.15
CA ILE A 93 -14.69 -19.29 7.02
C ILE A 93 -13.31 -18.65 7.22
N ARG A 94 -12.26 -19.37 6.89
CA ARG A 94 -10.94 -18.77 6.63
C ARG A 94 -10.69 -18.82 5.14
N THR A 95 -10.46 -17.64 4.54
CA THR A 95 -10.23 -17.51 3.09
C THR A 95 -8.77 -17.75 2.72
N GLY A 96 -7.85 -17.43 3.62
CA GLY A 96 -6.40 -17.63 3.49
C GLY A 96 -5.62 -16.60 4.31
N GLY A 97 -4.36 -16.88 4.59
CA GLY A 97 -3.52 -15.93 5.34
C GLY A 97 -4.17 -15.46 6.65
N ASP A 98 -4.37 -14.17 6.78
CA ASP A 98 -4.97 -13.44 7.91
C ASP A 98 -6.43 -13.01 7.69
N GLU A 99 -7.07 -13.50 6.61
CA GLU A 99 -8.42 -13.15 6.22
C GLU A 99 -9.46 -14.19 6.66
N PHE A 100 -10.54 -13.69 7.25
CA PHE A 100 -11.67 -14.49 7.73
C PHE A 100 -12.98 -13.90 7.22
N VAL A 101 -13.96 -14.79 7.00
CA VAL A 101 -15.32 -14.38 6.62
C VAL A 101 -16.31 -15.01 7.60
N VAL A 102 -17.29 -14.23 8.03
CA VAL A 102 -18.40 -14.69 8.85
C VAL A 102 -19.71 -14.32 8.18
N PHE A 103 -20.54 -15.33 7.92
CA PHE A 103 -21.89 -15.11 7.41
C PHE A 103 -22.90 -15.36 8.51
N LEU A 104 -23.69 -14.31 8.83
CA LEU A 104 -24.71 -14.33 9.88
C LEU A 104 -26.09 -14.51 9.25
N LYS A 105 -26.78 -15.54 9.70
CA LYS A 105 -28.14 -15.87 9.29
C LYS A 105 -29.16 -15.12 10.15
N GLU A 106 -30.26 -14.70 9.54
CA GLU A 106 -31.42 -14.11 10.25
C GLU A 106 -31.04 -13.05 11.29
N ILE A 107 -30.41 -11.95 10.84
CA ILE A 107 -29.96 -10.87 11.71
C ILE A 107 -30.47 -9.51 11.20
N SER A 108 -30.97 -8.67 12.11
CA SER A 108 -31.31 -7.28 11.79
C SER A 108 -30.05 -6.41 11.65
N ARG A 109 -30.15 -5.29 10.96
CA ARG A 109 -29.04 -4.36 10.76
C ARG A 109 -28.49 -3.85 12.09
N GLU A 110 -29.36 -3.47 13.00
CA GLU A 110 -28.98 -2.94 14.32
C GLU A 110 -28.25 -4.00 15.17
N ALA A 111 -28.74 -5.25 15.13
CA ALA A 111 -28.11 -6.37 15.82
C ALA A 111 -26.75 -6.71 15.23
N LEU A 112 -26.61 -6.64 13.90
CA LEU A 112 -25.36 -6.85 13.18
C LEU A 112 -24.32 -5.79 13.57
N GLU A 113 -24.65 -4.51 13.48
CA GLU A 113 -23.74 -3.41 13.81
C GLU A 113 -23.31 -3.45 15.28
N LYS A 114 -24.25 -3.74 16.20
CA LYS A 114 -23.94 -3.93 17.62
C LYS A 114 -22.97 -5.09 17.84
N LYS A 115 -23.21 -6.23 17.17
CA LYS A 115 -22.38 -7.43 17.28
C LYS A 115 -20.97 -7.19 16.77
N VAL A 116 -20.82 -6.50 15.64
CA VAL A 116 -19.52 -6.16 15.06
C VAL A 116 -18.76 -5.14 15.92
N SER A 117 -19.45 -4.13 16.45
CA SER A 117 -18.84 -3.17 17.40
C SER A 117 -18.31 -3.88 18.66
N GLU A 118 -19.04 -4.88 19.16
CA GLU A 118 -18.60 -5.68 20.30
C GLU A 118 -17.41 -6.59 19.95
N LEU A 119 -17.43 -7.19 18.76
CA LEU A 119 -16.34 -8.03 18.25
C LEU A 119 -15.01 -7.26 18.24
N VAL A 120 -14.95 -6.11 17.58
CA VAL A 120 -13.73 -5.29 17.50
C VAL A 120 -13.20 -4.94 18.89
N LYS A 121 -14.07 -4.56 19.82
CA LYS A 121 -13.67 -4.24 21.20
C LYS A 121 -13.14 -5.45 21.98
N ARG A 122 -13.65 -6.65 21.71
CA ARG A 122 -13.21 -7.87 22.39
C ARG A 122 -11.92 -8.45 21.84
N VAL A 123 -11.65 -8.28 20.55
CA VAL A 123 -10.40 -8.73 19.91
C VAL A 123 -9.18 -8.13 20.60
N GLY A 124 -9.21 -6.84 20.94
CA GLY A 124 -8.12 -6.18 21.68
C GLY A 124 -7.91 -6.68 23.13
N LYS A 125 -8.75 -7.60 23.62
CA LYS A 125 -8.63 -8.23 24.96
C LYS A 125 -8.15 -9.68 24.89
N LEU A 126 -7.88 -10.20 23.70
CA LEU A 126 -7.35 -11.55 23.55
C LEU A 126 -5.92 -11.59 24.10
N THR A 127 -5.62 -12.69 24.79
CA THR A 127 -4.30 -12.91 25.39
C THR A 127 -3.60 -14.06 24.68
N PHE A 128 -2.32 -13.87 24.43
CA PHE A 128 -1.45 -14.81 23.73
C PHE A 128 -0.21 -15.11 24.56
N SER A 129 0.63 -16.02 24.13
CA SER A 129 1.88 -16.38 24.84
C SER A 129 2.82 -15.17 25.02
N LYS A 130 2.78 -14.19 24.10
CA LYS A 130 3.48 -12.89 24.23
C LYS A 130 2.55 -11.88 24.90
N ARG A 131 2.77 -11.59 26.18
CA ARG A 131 1.87 -10.75 27.01
C ARG A 131 1.78 -9.29 26.54
N ASP A 132 2.82 -8.78 25.89
CA ASP A 132 2.87 -7.40 25.40
C ASP A 132 2.21 -7.23 24.00
N PHE A 133 1.79 -8.33 23.40
CA PHE A 133 1.09 -8.29 22.11
C PHE A 133 -0.39 -8.00 22.29
N VAL A 134 -0.87 -6.95 21.63
CA VAL A 134 -2.28 -6.58 21.55
C VAL A 134 -2.74 -6.76 20.11
N MET A 135 -3.68 -7.68 19.91
CA MET A 135 -4.28 -7.92 18.61
C MET A 135 -5.31 -6.86 18.27
N SER A 136 -5.36 -6.44 17.01
CA SER A 136 -6.49 -5.70 16.45
C SER A 136 -6.94 -6.32 15.13
N CYS A 137 -8.19 -6.06 14.74
CA CYS A 137 -8.70 -6.45 13.45
C CYS A 137 -9.55 -5.34 12.83
N SER A 138 -9.54 -5.27 11.52
CA SER A 138 -10.44 -4.45 10.72
C SER A 138 -11.58 -5.32 10.18
N VAL A 139 -12.80 -4.77 10.11
CA VAL A 139 -13.99 -5.51 9.68
C VAL A 139 -14.78 -4.73 8.64
N GLY A 140 -15.02 -5.35 7.50
CA GLY A 140 -15.98 -4.88 6.50
C GLY A 140 -17.31 -5.60 6.64
N VAL A 141 -18.40 -4.85 6.60
CA VAL A 141 -19.76 -5.36 6.84
C VAL A 141 -20.61 -5.15 5.61
N CYS A 142 -21.15 -6.24 5.07
CA CYS A 142 -22.22 -6.21 4.08
C CYS A 142 -23.51 -6.68 4.70
N PHE A 143 -24.54 -5.82 4.71
CA PHE A 143 -25.87 -6.17 5.19
C PHE A 143 -26.81 -6.45 4.01
N LEU A 144 -27.42 -7.63 3.98
CA LEU A 144 -28.43 -8.04 3.00
C LEU A 144 -29.81 -7.99 3.64
N PRO A 145 -30.63 -6.95 3.35
CA PRO A 145 -32.01 -6.89 3.85
C PRO A 145 -32.89 -7.98 3.24
N GLY A 146 -33.91 -8.38 3.97
CA GLY A 146 -34.96 -9.24 3.42
C GLY A 146 -35.70 -8.54 2.26
N GLY A 147 -36.19 -9.32 1.32
CA GLY A 147 -36.91 -8.80 0.15
C GLY A 147 -36.04 -8.29 -1.01
N LEU A 148 -34.72 -8.20 -0.84
CA LEU A 148 -33.79 -7.97 -1.95
C LEU A 148 -33.48 -9.28 -2.67
N GLY A 149 -33.45 -9.22 -4.04
CA GLY A 149 -33.34 -10.36 -4.94
C GLY A 149 -32.13 -11.27 -4.72
N ASP A 150 -31.84 -12.13 -5.66
CA ASP A 150 -30.82 -13.17 -5.58
C ASP A 150 -29.40 -12.57 -5.58
N TYR A 151 -28.73 -12.62 -4.44
CA TYR A 151 -27.31 -12.31 -4.31
C TYR A 151 -26.49 -13.57 -4.17
N SER A 152 -25.28 -13.59 -4.71
CA SER A 152 -24.31 -14.67 -4.51
C SER A 152 -23.33 -14.32 -3.37
N TYR A 153 -22.62 -15.34 -2.88
CA TYR A 153 -21.54 -15.17 -1.91
C TYR A 153 -20.50 -14.15 -2.39
N GLU A 154 -20.11 -14.24 -3.67
CA GLU A 154 -19.10 -13.35 -4.26
C GLU A 154 -19.54 -11.90 -4.23
N GLN A 155 -20.80 -11.62 -4.56
CA GLN A 155 -21.33 -10.27 -4.52
C GLN A 155 -21.35 -9.69 -3.11
N LEU A 156 -21.74 -10.49 -2.11
CA LEU A 156 -21.71 -10.05 -0.71
C LEU A 156 -20.29 -9.85 -0.20
N LEU A 157 -19.39 -10.77 -0.57
CA LEU A 157 -17.97 -10.69 -0.19
C LEU A 157 -17.32 -9.41 -0.72
N GLU A 158 -17.63 -9.06 -1.94
CA GLU A 158 -17.14 -7.88 -2.61
C GLU A 158 -17.57 -6.57 -1.91
N HIS A 159 -18.85 -6.47 -1.55
CA HIS A 159 -19.33 -5.33 -0.77
C HIS A 159 -18.71 -5.27 0.63
N ALA A 160 -18.44 -6.42 1.24
CA ALA A 160 -17.75 -6.49 2.52
C ALA A 160 -16.27 -6.14 2.40
N ASP A 161 -15.58 -6.54 1.32
CA ASP A 161 -14.18 -6.19 1.06
C ASP A 161 -14.02 -4.67 0.89
N LEU A 162 -14.90 -4.03 0.13
CA LEU A 162 -14.92 -2.57 0.02
C LEU A 162 -15.13 -1.88 1.37
N ALA A 163 -16.01 -2.41 2.21
CA ALA A 163 -16.21 -1.88 3.55
C ALA A 163 -14.99 -2.13 4.45
N LEU A 164 -14.34 -3.30 4.36
CA LEU A 164 -13.10 -3.62 5.07
C LEU A 164 -11.98 -2.64 4.69
N TYR A 165 -11.86 -2.34 3.41
CA TYR A 165 -10.93 -1.33 2.94
C TYR A 165 -11.18 0.03 3.59
N ARG A 166 -12.45 0.48 3.65
CA ARG A 166 -12.81 1.73 4.35
C ARG A 166 -12.40 1.69 5.83
N ALA A 167 -12.60 0.57 6.52
CA ALA A 167 -12.17 0.39 7.91
C ALA A 167 -10.64 0.49 8.06
N LYS A 168 -9.88 -0.14 7.16
CA LYS A 168 -8.41 -0.09 7.16
C LYS A 168 -7.88 1.33 6.95
N ILE A 169 -8.45 2.07 5.99
CA ILE A 169 -8.06 3.46 5.71
C ILE A 169 -8.44 4.39 6.87
N ALA A 170 -9.59 4.16 7.51
CA ALA A 170 -10.04 4.99 8.62
C ALA A 170 -9.21 4.84 9.91
N GLY A 171 -8.12 4.05 9.87
CA GLY A 171 -7.16 3.90 10.98
C GLY A 171 -7.08 2.50 11.56
N ARG A 172 -7.69 1.50 10.91
CA ARG A 172 -7.75 0.10 11.40
C ARG A 172 -8.44 -0.05 12.75
N ASN A 173 -8.43 -1.25 13.32
CA ASN A 173 -9.04 -1.56 14.63
C ASN A 173 -10.49 -1.05 14.75
N GLN A 174 -11.25 -1.19 13.69
CA GLN A 174 -12.63 -0.72 13.58
C GLN A 174 -13.40 -1.47 12.51
N TYR A 175 -14.67 -1.16 12.37
CA TYR A 175 -15.50 -1.68 11.28
C TYR A 175 -16.05 -0.56 10.41
N ALA A 176 -16.35 -0.89 9.16
CA ALA A 176 -17.16 -0.06 8.29
C ALA A 176 -18.31 -0.89 7.71
N VAL A 177 -19.47 -0.24 7.53
CA VAL A 177 -20.64 -0.86 6.91
C VAL A 177 -20.69 -0.43 5.44
N GLY A 178 -20.84 -1.39 4.54
CA GLY A 178 -21.07 -1.12 3.12
C GLY A 178 -22.33 -0.27 2.91
N GLU A 179 -22.30 0.62 1.95
CA GLU A 179 -23.49 1.36 1.52
C GLU A 179 -24.52 0.41 0.91
N LYS A 180 -25.73 0.93 0.59
CA LYS A 180 -26.81 0.13 0.03
C LYS A 180 -26.32 -0.81 -1.05
N LEU A 181 -26.69 -2.09 -0.93
CA LEU A 181 -26.56 -3.06 -2.01
C LEU A 181 -27.28 -2.49 -3.26
N ILE A 182 -26.53 -2.12 -4.25
CA ILE A 182 -27.06 -1.71 -5.54
C ILE A 182 -27.20 -3.00 -6.36
N PRO A 183 -28.35 -3.26 -7.01
CA PRO A 183 -28.48 -4.41 -7.91
C PRO A 183 -27.39 -4.32 -8.97
N LEU A 184 -26.41 -5.18 -8.87
CA LEU A 184 -25.33 -5.24 -9.83
C LEU A 184 -25.85 -6.00 -11.05
N ASP A 185 -25.94 -5.34 -12.18
CA ASP A 185 -26.31 -5.96 -13.46
C ASP A 185 -25.21 -6.95 -13.93
N THR A 186 -25.53 -8.16 -14.39
CA THR A 186 -24.68 -9.33 -14.53
C THR A 186 -23.54 -9.21 -15.54
N GLY A 187 -22.33 -8.89 -15.14
CA GLY A 187 -21.10 -8.92 -15.97
C GLY A 187 -19.96 -8.07 -15.41
N ASN A 188 -18.95 -8.69 -14.82
CA ASN A 188 -17.67 -8.09 -14.38
C ASN A 188 -17.78 -6.98 -13.31
N LYS A 189 -18.19 -7.31 -12.08
CA LYS A 189 -18.89 -6.33 -11.24
C LYS A 189 -18.28 -5.95 -9.89
N GLY A 190 -17.27 -6.65 -9.40
CA GLY A 190 -16.52 -6.29 -8.23
C GLY A 190 -15.54 -5.17 -8.45
N GLU A 191 -14.94 -5.23 -9.59
CA GLU A 191 -14.14 -4.12 -10.09
C GLU A 191 -14.94 -2.81 -10.19
N THR A 192 -16.25 -2.88 -10.40
CA THR A 192 -17.08 -1.69 -10.68
C THR A 192 -17.31 -0.82 -9.45
N ALA A 193 -17.58 -1.39 -8.27
CA ALA A 193 -17.85 -0.60 -7.05
C ALA A 193 -16.58 0.04 -6.47
N VAL A 194 -15.46 -0.69 -6.47
CA VAL A 194 -14.14 -0.16 -6.09
C VAL A 194 -13.70 0.88 -7.12
N LYS A 195 -13.89 0.60 -8.41
CA LYS A 195 -13.59 1.50 -9.51
C LYS A 195 -14.37 2.83 -9.40
N LEU A 196 -15.68 2.76 -9.10
CA LEU A 196 -16.52 3.96 -8.88
C LEU A 196 -16.01 4.79 -7.69
N LEU A 197 -15.64 4.17 -6.57
CA LEU A 197 -15.08 4.91 -5.43
C LEU A 197 -13.76 5.60 -5.80
N MET A 198 -12.91 4.92 -6.56
CA MET A 198 -11.63 5.47 -7.03
C MET A 198 -11.85 6.63 -8.00
N ASP A 199 -12.78 6.49 -8.95
CA ASP A 199 -13.15 7.54 -9.89
C ASP A 199 -13.75 8.76 -9.16
N GLU A 200 -14.66 8.55 -8.22
CA GLU A 200 -15.20 9.61 -7.36
C GLU A 200 -14.13 10.35 -6.57
N THR A 201 -13.13 9.65 -6.02
CA THR A 201 -12.04 10.24 -5.26
C THR A 201 -11.17 11.15 -6.13
N MET A 202 -10.90 10.73 -7.38
CA MET A 202 -10.17 11.55 -8.35
C MET A 202 -11.00 12.75 -8.83
N GLU A 203 -12.27 12.55 -9.15
CA GLU A 203 -13.19 13.62 -9.57
C GLU A 203 -13.39 14.68 -8.49
N LYS A 204 -13.51 14.27 -7.23
CA LYS A 204 -13.62 15.16 -6.07
C LYS A 204 -12.30 15.84 -5.71
N ARG A 205 -11.19 15.54 -6.40
CA ARG A 205 -9.85 16.06 -6.14
C ARG A 205 -9.40 15.88 -4.69
N GLU A 206 -9.68 14.73 -4.11
CA GLU A 206 -9.30 14.39 -2.75
C GLU A 206 -7.81 14.02 -2.63
N PHE A 207 -7.09 13.88 -3.75
CA PHE A 207 -5.64 13.67 -3.76
C PHE A 207 -4.89 14.99 -3.75
N GLU A 208 -3.96 15.10 -2.80
CA GLU A 208 -3.02 16.20 -2.66
C GLU A 208 -1.60 15.71 -2.92
N ILE A 209 -0.76 16.59 -3.45
CA ILE A 209 0.66 16.29 -3.67
C ILE A 209 1.50 16.96 -2.59
N TYR A 210 2.29 16.16 -1.92
CA TYR A 210 3.33 16.57 -0.99
C TYR A 210 4.68 16.45 -1.68
N PHE A 211 5.63 17.28 -1.29
CA PHE A 211 6.96 17.31 -1.88
C PHE A 211 8.01 17.04 -0.81
N GLN A 212 8.86 16.05 -1.02
CA GLN A 212 9.99 15.79 -0.16
C GLN A 212 11.27 16.25 -0.84
N PRO A 213 12.03 17.21 -0.26
CA PRO A 213 13.23 17.74 -0.88
C PRO A 213 14.33 16.70 -1.05
N LYS A 214 15.00 16.72 -2.22
CA LYS A 214 16.25 16.03 -2.51
C LYS A 214 17.41 17.00 -2.26
N ILE A 215 18.36 16.62 -1.44
CA ILE A 215 19.46 17.46 -0.98
C ILE A 215 20.78 16.96 -1.54
N SER A 216 21.57 17.84 -2.14
CA SER A 216 22.94 17.55 -2.53
C SER A 216 23.85 17.45 -1.30
N LEU A 217 24.57 16.35 -1.16
CA LEU A 217 25.59 16.18 -0.11
C LEU A 217 26.85 16.99 -0.36
N HIS A 218 27.02 17.55 -1.56
CA HIS A 218 28.16 18.37 -1.91
C HIS A 218 28.05 19.80 -1.34
N ASN A 219 26.86 20.39 -1.40
CA ASN A 219 26.65 21.80 -1.03
C ASN A 219 25.42 22.04 -0.17
N TYR A 220 24.71 20.99 0.23
CA TYR A 220 23.50 21.02 1.05
C TYR A 220 22.34 21.87 0.46
N LYS A 221 22.31 22.05 -0.85
CA LYS A 221 21.22 22.74 -1.56
C LYS A 221 20.14 21.77 -2.00
N ILE A 222 18.93 22.26 -2.14
CA ILE A 222 17.84 21.54 -2.79
C ILE A 222 18.18 21.40 -4.26
N VAL A 223 18.23 20.18 -4.76
CA VAL A 223 18.49 19.83 -6.16
C VAL A 223 17.25 19.33 -6.88
N GLY A 224 16.23 18.95 -6.15
CA GLY A 224 14.96 18.44 -6.65
C GLY A 224 13.99 18.16 -5.50
N ALA A 225 12.88 17.52 -5.84
CA ALA A 225 11.94 17.00 -4.86
C ALA A 225 11.24 15.75 -5.40
N GLU A 226 10.77 14.87 -4.52
CA GLU A 226 9.87 13.79 -4.87
C GLU A 226 8.42 14.19 -4.59
N ALA A 227 7.55 13.97 -5.57
CA ALA A 227 6.11 14.16 -5.44
C ALA A 227 5.48 12.91 -4.81
N LEU A 228 4.88 13.09 -3.67
CA LEU A 228 4.28 12.04 -2.87
C LEU A 228 2.78 12.29 -2.74
N VAL A 229 1.97 11.45 -3.38
CA VAL A 229 0.52 11.55 -3.28
C VAL A 229 0.04 11.30 -1.85
N ARG A 230 -0.97 12.04 -1.41
CA ARG A 230 -1.70 11.86 -0.15
C ARG A 230 -3.19 11.92 -0.45
N TRP A 231 -3.96 11.09 0.18
CA TRP A 231 -5.41 11.16 0.06
C TRP A 231 -5.99 11.93 1.23
N ARG A 232 -6.52 13.14 0.96
CA ARG A 232 -7.24 13.93 1.96
C ARG A 232 -8.72 13.61 1.88
N ARG A 233 -9.19 12.87 2.87
CA ARG A 233 -10.60 12.51 3.00
C ARG A 233 -11.47 13.71 3.36
N PRO A 234 -12.80 13.64 3.09
CA PRO A 234 -13.76 14.70 3.45
C PRO A 234 -13.80 15.04 4.95
N ASP A 235 -13.44 14.07 5.83
CA ASP A 235 -13.32 14.26 7.27
C ASP A 235 -12.01 14.94 7.70
N GLY A 236 -11.15 15.34 6.75
CA GLY A 236 -9.89 16.04 6.98
C GLY A 236 -8.69 15.11 7.27
N ILE A 237 -8.90 13.80 7.38
CA ILE A 237 -7.81 12.85 7.60
C ILE A 237 -6.97 12.71 6.33
N VAL A 238 -5.63 12.75 6.49
CA VAL A 238 -4.67 12.54 5.42
C VAL A 238 -4.18 11.09 5.46
N VAL A 239 -4.54 10.31 4.45
CA VAL A 239 -4.17 8.90 4.29
C VAL A 239 -2.88 8.78 3.49
N ARG A 240 -1.95 7.94 3.96
CA ARG A 240 -0.65 7.70 3.31
C ARG A 240 -0.76 6.70 2.16
N PRO A 241 0.15 6.75 1.16
CA PRO A 241 0.13 5.90 -0.01
C PRO A 241 0.07 4.39 0.28
N GLU A 242 0.81 3.94 1.29
CA GLU A 242 0.85 2.52 1.68
C GLU A 242 -0.52 1.92 2.03
N HIS A 243 -1.53 2.76 2.25
CA HIS A 243 -2.88 2.31 2.61
C HIS A 243 -3.86 2.27 1.44
N PHE A 244 -3.58 2.94 0.33
CA PHE A 244 -4.51 2.97 -0.81
C PHE A 244 -3.86 2.57 -2.15
N LEU A 245 -2.55 2.78 -2.36
CA LEU A 245 -1.90 2.41 -3.62
C LEU A 245 -2.06 0.93 -3.99
N PRO A 246 -1.92 -0.05 -3.06
CA PRO A 246 -2.10 -1.46 -3.41
C PRO A 246 -3.45 -1.76 -4.06
N PHE A 247 -4.50 -1.01 -3.70
CA PHE A 247 -5.81 -1.13 -4.35
C PHE A 247 -5.81 -0.60 -5.77
N TYR A 248 -5.19 0.56 -6.01
CA TYR A 248 -5.04 1.14 -7.33
C TYR A 248 -4.20 0.25 -8.25
N GLU A 249 -3.15 -0.37 -7.72
CA GLU A 249 -2.31 -1.35 -8.42
C GLU A 249 -3.10 -2.60 -8.80
N LYS A 250 -3.79 -3.24 -7.84
CA LYS A 250 -4.59 -4.46 -8.04
C LYS A 250 -5.68 -4.29 -9.11
N ASN A 251 -6.27 -3.11 -9.22
CA ASN A 251 -7.37 -2.81 -10.15
C ASN A 251 -6.90 -2.10 -11.43
N GLY A 252 -5.60 -1.94 -11.65
CA GLY A 252 -5.03 -1.25 -12.82
C GLY A 252 -5.28 0.26 -12.86
N LYS A 253 -5.98 0.83 -11.87
CA LYS A 253 -6.29 2.27 -11.76
C LYS A 253 -5.08 3.12 -11.37
N ILE A 254 -3.97 2.48 -11.00
CA ILE A 254 -2.71 3.18 -10.69
C ILE A 254 -2.24 4.03 -11.88
N VAL A 255 -2.45 3.58 -13.12
CA VAL A 255 -2.08 4.32 -14.33
C VAL A 255 -2.80 5.68 -14.41
N GLU A 256 -4.09 5.71 -14.08
CA GLU A 256 -4.88 6.96 -14.07
C GLU A 256 -4.45 7.87 -12.91
N LEU A 257 -4.16 7.29 -11.74
CA LEU A 257 -3.64 8.03 -10.60
C LEU A 257 -2.26 8.64 -10.90
N ASP A 258 -1.37 7.91 -11.55
CA ASP A 258 -0.04 8.40 -11.94
C ASP A 258 -0.17 9.59 -12.92
N PHE A 259 -1.05 9.52 -13.91
CA PHE A 259 -1.33 10.66 -14.78
C PHE A 259 -1.92 11.85 -14.02
N TYR A 260 -2.81 11.60 -13.06
CA TYR A 260 -3.35 12.66 -12.21
C TYR A 260 -2.24 13.35 -11.39
N VAL A 261 -1.38 12.56 -10.72
CA VAL A 261 -0.24 13.07 -9.94
C VAL A 261 0.70 13.89 -10.84
N PHE A 262 1.04 13.34 -12.01
CA PHE A 262 1.88 14.00 -12.99
C PHE A 262 1.30 15.36 -13.44
N GLU A 263 -0.01 15.42 -13.72
CA GLU A 263 -0.68 16.67 -14.09
C GLU A 263 -0.65 17.69 -12.97
N GLN A 264 -0.86 17.29 -11.70
CA GLN A 264 -0.78 18.19 -10.55
C GLN A 264 0.65 18.73 -10.36
N VAL A 265 1.68 17.91 -10.60
CA VAL A 265 3.09 18.33 -10.55
C VAL A 265 3.40 19.32 -11.67
N ALA A 266 2.94 19.07 -12.91
CA ALA A 266 3.11 19.99 -14.01
C ALA A 266 2.45 21.35 -13.73
N ALA A 267 1.23 21.35 -13.17
CA ALA A 267 0.53 22.57 -12.75
C ALA A 267 1.28 23.33 -11.63
N PHE A 268 1.85 22.58 -10.67
CA PHE A 268 2.68 23.17 -9.60
C PHE A 268 3.93 23.86 -10.15
N LEU A 269 4.66 23.21 -11.05
CA LEU A 269 5.89 23.75 -11.67
C LEU A 269 5.59 25.03 -12.48
N GLU A 270 4.51 25.01 -13.26
CA GLU A 270 4.06 26.20 -14.01
C GLU A 270 3.71 27.35 -13.08
N LYS A 271 2.91 27.09 -12.05
CA LYS A 271 2.51 28.09 -11.05
C LYS A 271 3.73 28.67 -10.32
N THR A 272 4.67 27.82 -9.87
CA THR A 272 5.90 28.23 -9.17
C THR A 272 6.74 29.16 -10.05
N LYS A 273 6.94 28.78 -11.33
CA LYS A 273 7.64 29.62 -12.31
C LYS A 273 6.94 30.95 -12.54
N ARG A 274 5.61 30.96 -12.65
CA ARG A 274 4.82 32.19 -12.83
C ARG A 274 4.90 33.11 -11.62
N SER A 275 5.06 32.56 -10.41
CA SER A 275 5.27 33.33 -9.16
C SER A 275 6.69 33.92 -9.03
N GLY A 276 7.56 33.76 -10.03
CA GLY A 276 8.93 34.27 -10.03
C GLY A 276 9.91 33.44 -9.19
N ILE A 277 9.49 32.25 -8.73
CA ILE A 277 10.34 31.31 -8.02
C ILE A 277 10.99 30.38 -9.03
N THR A 278 12.30 30.15 -8.92
CA THR A 278 13.00 29.17 -9.76
C THR A 278 12.60 27.76 -9.32
N PRO A 279 11.84 27.01 -10.13
CA PRO A 279 11.46 25.66 -9.76
C PRO A 279 12.66 24.72 -9.82
N VAL A 280 12.63 23.66 -9.04
CA VAL A 280 13.57 22.53 -9.12
C VAL A 280 12.92 21.35 -9.83
N PRO A 281 13.69 20.40 -10.42
CA PRO A 281 13.15 19.17 -10.96
C PRO A 281 12.33 18.41 -9.90
N VAL A 282 11.24 17.78 -10.34
CA VAL A 282 10.37 16.98 -9.48
C VAL A 282 10.24 15.58 -10.01
N SER A 283 10.51 14.60 -9.18
CA SER A 283 10.28 13.21 -9.51
C SER A 283 8.86 12.76 -9.20
N VAL A 284 8.34 11.90 -10.05
CA VAL A 284 7.04 11.27 -9.92
C VAL A 284 7.19 9.75 -10.05
N ASN A 285 6.50 9.02 -9.20
CA ASN A 285 6.42 7.57 -9.29
C ASN A 285 5.62 7.16 -10.55
N VAL A 286 6.10 6.17 -11.26
CA VAL A 286 5.48 5.61 -12.46
C VAL A 286 5.32 4.11 -12.28
N SER A 287 4.09 3.63 -12.35
CA SER A 287 3.82 2.20 -12.32
C SER A 287 4.37 1.52 -13.58
N ALA A 288 4.95 0.34 -13.40
CA ALA A 288 5.39 -0.46 -14.54
C ALA A 288 4.25 -0.84 -15.51
N LEU A 289 2.98 -0.79 -15.07
CA LEU A 289 1.81 -1.00 -15.94
C LEU A 289 1.74 -0.02 -17.11
N HIS A 290 2.37 1.14 -17.01
CA HIS A 290 2.52 2.08 -18.12
C HIS A 290 3.29 1.51 -19.31
N ALA A 291 4.12 0.49 -19.12
CA ALA A 291 4.85 -0.18 -20.18
C ALA A 291 3.98 -1.06 -21.10
N GLU A 292 2.71 -1.27 -20.72
CA GLU A 292 1.75 -2.00 -21.55
C GLU A 292 1.06 -1.11 -22.61
N ASP A 293 1.11 0.23 -22.43
CA ASP A 293 0.54 1.19 -23.39
C ASP A 293 1.64 1.98 -24.12
N PRO A 294 1.87 1.73 -25.43
CA PRO A 294 2.86 2.47 -26.22
C PRO A 294 2.57 3.99 -26.34
N GLN A 295 1.36 4.45 -26.01
CA GLN A 295 0.99 5.87 -26.06
C GLN A 295 1.30 6.62 -24.76
N THR A 296 1.79 5.94 -23.73
CA THR A 296 2.06 6.52 -22.40
C THR A 296 2.94 7.77 -22.49
N THR A 297 4.09 7.68 -23.14
CA THR A 297 5.02 8.83 -23.28
C THR A 297 4.36 10.02 -23.97
N ARG A 298 3.57 9.76 -25.00
CA ARG A 298 2.82 10.81 -25.70
C ARG A 298 1.83 11.51 -24.79
N ARG A 299 1.09 10.77 -23.98
CA ARG A 299 0.13 11.35 -23.01
C ARG A 299 0.84 12.24 -21.98
N TYR A 300 2.01 11.86 -21.50
CA TYR A 300 2.81 12.71 -20.61
C TYR A 300 3.24 14.00 -21.33
N LEU A 301 3.67 13.93 -22.58
CA LEU A 301 4.04 15.13 -23.37
C LEU A 301 2.84 16.06 -23.61
N GLU A 302 1.66 15.53 -23.89
CA GLU A 302 0.43 16.33 -24.07
C GLU A 302 0.06 17.11 -22.78
N ILE A 303 0.27 16.50 -21.61
CA ILE A 303 0.11 17.19 -20.32
C ILE A 303 1.14 18.33 -20.17
N LEU A 304 2.42 18.07 -20.45
CA LEU A 304 3.47 19.08 -20.34
C LEU A 304 3.26 20.26 -21.30
N GLU A 305 2.78 20.01 -22.52
CA GLU A 305 2.44 21.04 -23.49
C GLU A 305 1.35 21.98 -22.95
N LYS A 306 0.30 21.41 -22.32
CA LYS A 306 -0.78 22.17 -21.69
C LYS A 306 -0.28 23.16 -20.64
N TYR A 307 0.72 22.75 -19.83
CA TYR A 307 1.30 23.57 -18.74
C TYR A 307 2.60 24.29 -19.14
N LYS A 308 3.08 24.11 -20.37
CA LYS A 308 4.33 24.69 -20.87
C LYS A 308 5.56 24.38 -19.98
N VAL A 309 5.64 23.17 -19.49
CA VAL A 309 6.71 22.64 -18.68
C VAL A 309 7.69 21.87 -19.54
N ASN A 310 9.01 22.05 -19.32
CA ASN A 310 10.03 21.28 -20.02
C ASN A 310 10.09 19.84 -19.45
N PRO A 311 10.15 18.78 -20.28
CA PRO A 311 10.28 17.39 -19.82
C PRO A 311 11.43 17.16 -18.84
N GLY A 312 12.59 17.84 -19.02
CA GLY A 312 13.72 17.76 -18.11
C GLY A 312 13.49 18.32 -16.70
N MET A 313 12.32 18.91 -16.42
CA MET A 313 11.88 19.25 -15.06
C MET A 313 11.16 18.12 -14.36
N LEU A 314 10.90 17.00 -15.04
CA LEU A 314 10.24 15.82 -14.51
C LEU A 314 11.22 14.65 -14.53
N GLU A 315 11.31 13.96 -13.41
CA GLU A 315 12.05 12.71 -13.26
C GLU A 315 11.04 11.57 -13.04
N MET A 316 11.09 10.57 -13.92
CA MET A 316 10.19 9.44 -13.93
C MET A 316 10.81 8.30 -13.12
N GLU A 317 10.30 8.03 -11.92
CA GLU A 317 10.82 7.02 -10.99
C GLU A 317 10.07 5.69 -11.17
N LEU A 318 10.78 4.68 -11.61
CA LEU A 318 10.24 3.34 -11.82
C LEU A 318 10.62 2.42 -10.66
N LYS A 319 9.60 1.78 -10.06
CA LYS A 319 9.81 0.77 -9.01
C LYS A 319 10.06 -0.60 -9.60
N GLU A 320 10.91 -1.37 -8.92
CA GLU A 320 11.13 -2.78 -9.23
C GLU A 320 9.82 -3.58 -9.17
N THR A 321 9.56 -4.38 -10.22
CA THR A 321 8.41 -5.27 -10.29
C THR A 321 8.76 -6.53 -11.09
N ASP A 322 8.31 -7.68 -10.59
CA ASP A 322 8.49 -8.96 -11.28
C ASP A 322 7.31 -9.29 -12.23
N THR A 323 6.32 -8.40 -12.32
CA THR A 323 5.02 -8.70 -12.97
C THR A 323 4.99 -8.38 -14.46
N ILE A 324 5.89 -7.50 -14.97
CA ILE A 324 5.86 -7.00 -16.34
C ILE A 324 7.10 -7.46 -17.11
N ARG A 325 6.91 -7.68 -18.41
CA ARG A 325 8.00 -8.11 -19.27
C ARG A 325 9.12 -7.06 -19.29
N TYR A 326 10.33 -7.50 -19.05
CA TYR A 326 11.55 -6.70 -19.03
C TYR A 326 11.70 -5.79 -20.26
N GLU A 327 11.45 -6.33 -21.47
CA GLU A 327 11.56 -5.55 -22.72
C GLU A 327 10.59 -4.38 -22.77
N ASN A 328 9.35 -4.53 -22.29
CA ASN A 328 8.37 -3.44 -22.28
C ASN A 328 8.82 -2.29 -21.37
N ILE A 329 9.43 -2.61 -20.22
CA ILE A 329 9.97 -1.61 -19.29
C ILE A 329 11.14 -0.85 -19.95
N LYS A 330 12.01 -1.58 -20.63
CA LYS A 330 13.16 -1.03 -21.37
C LYS A 330 12.70 -0.06 -22.47
N ASP A 331 11.68 -0.44 -23.23
CA ASP A 331 11.14 0.39 -24.30
C ASP A 331 10.44 1.65 -23.74
N LEU A 332 9.71 1.54 -22.64
CA LEU A 332 9.12 2.69 -21.95
C LEU A 332 10.22 3.68 -21.48
N LEU A 333 11.25 3.20 -20.80
CA LEU A 333 12.34 4.04 -20.31
C LEU A 333 13.08 4.76 -21.45
N ARG A 334 13.36 4.06 -22.55
CA ARG A 334 13.97 4.68 -23.76
C ARG A 334 13.07 5.76 -24.34
N SER A 335 11.79 5.47 -24.50
CA SER A 335 10.82 6.43 -25.03
C SER A 335 10.72 7.68 -24.14
N LEU A 336 10.74 7.54 -22.83
CA LEU A 336 10.75 8.66 -21.89
C LEU A 336 12.04 9.51 -22.03
N GLN A 337 13.19 8.87 -22.14
CA GLN A 337 14.47 9.58 -22.30
C GLN A 337 14.56 10.31 -23.65
N GLU A 338 14.13 9.68 -24.74
CA GLU A 338 14.07 10.29 -26.07
C GLU A 338 13.12 11.51 -26.08
N ALA A 339 12.08 11.48 -25.26
CA ALA A 339 11.17 12.60 -25.04
C ALA A 339 11.75 13.71 -24.15
N GLY A 340 12.95 13.51 -23.57
CA GLY A 340 13.66 14.49 -22.74
C GLY A 340 13.35 14.44 -21.25
N PHE A 341 12.67 13.38 -20.76
CA PHE A 341 12.48 13.14 -19.33
C PHE A 341 13.77 12.62 -18.69
N HIS A 342 14.00 12.97 -17.42
CA HIS A 342 14.92 12.23 -16.57
C HIS A 342 14.28 10.93 -16.12
N THR A 343 15.07 9.87 -15.95
CA THR A 343 14.60 8.57 -15.53
C THR A 343 15.41 8.07 -14.35
N ALA A 344 14.72 7.56 -13.33
CA ALA A 344 15.34 7.03 -12.14
C ALA A 344 14.81 5.63 -11.81
N LEU A 345 15.70 4.82 -11.24
CA LEU A 345 15.36 3.53 -10.70
C LEU A 345 15.19 3.62 -9.19
N ASP A 346 13.99 3.29 -8.71
CA ASP A 346 13.64 3.37 -7.28
C ASP A 346 13.86 2.04 -6.54
N ASN A 347 14.21 2.13 -5.25
CA ASN A 347 14.44 0.99 -4.33
C ASN A 347 15.51 -0.02 -4.77
N PHE A 348 16.56 0.43 -5.44
CA PHE A 348 17.64 -0.44 -5.89
C PHE A 348 18.30 -1.20 -4.73
N GLY A 349 18.54 -2.51 -4.95
CA GLY A 349 19.22 -3.40 -4.01
C GLY A 349 18.28 -4.18 -3.09
N VAL A 350 16.97 -4.08 -3.27
CA VAL A 350 15.97 -4.87 -2.51
C VAL A 350 15.53 -6.12 -3.28
N GLY A 351 15.53 -6.10 -4.62
CA GLY A 351 15.20 -7.21 -5.51
C GLY A 351 16.37 -7.71 -6.36
N SER A 352 16.14 -8.71 -7.20
CA SER A 352 17.20 -9.35 -8.02
C SER A 352 17.18 -8.96 -9.50
N SER A 353 16.13 -8.27 -9.97
CA SER A 353 15.85 -8.15 -11.42
C SER A 353 16.54 -6.96 -12.10
N PHE A 354 16.94 -5.92 -11.38
CA PHE A 354 17.40 -4.66 -11.97
C PHE A 354 18.87 -4.53 -12.33
N ILE A 355 19.71 -5.47 -11.94
CA ILE A 355 21.13 -5.44 -12.36
C ILE A 355 21.24 -5.46 -13.89
N ASN A 356 20.37 -6.20 -14.57
CA ASN A 356 20.32 -6.24 -16.03
C ASN A 356 19.83 -4.91 -16.63
N LEU A 357 18.84 -4.26 -15.98
CA LEU A 357 18.29 -2.99 -16.47
C LEU A 357 19.34 -1.87 -16.44
N ILE A 358 20.15 -1.81 -15.38
CA ILE A 358 21.27 -0.86 -15.27
C ILE A 358 22.29 -1.03 -16.40
N ALA A 359 22.52 -2.28 -16.84
CA ALA A 359 23.44 -2.56 -17.92
C ALA A 359 22.88 -2.19 -19.32
N ASP A 360 21.54 -2.28 -19.47
CA ASP A 360 20.87 -2.21 -20.78
C ASP A 360 20.25 -0.84 -21.10
N VAL A 361 19.94 -0.03 -20.06
CA VAL A 361 19.26 1.26 -20.22
C VAL A 361 20.08 2.38 -19.57
N PRO A 362 20.39 3.44 -20.29
CA PRO A 362 21.13 4.58 -19.75
C PRO A 362 20.23 5.45 -18.84
N LEU A 363 19.89 4.97 -17.64
CA LEU A 363 19.17 5.75 -16.64
C LEU A 363 20.00 6.96 -16.19
N ASN A 364 19.35 7.99 -15.65
CA ASN A 364 20.01 9.16 -15.07
C ASN A 364 20.39 8.92 -13.60
N ASP A 365 19.44 8.42 -12.81
CA ASP A 365 19.55 8.32 -11.36
C ASP A 365 19.24 6.90 -10.86
N VAL A 366 19.91 6.50 -9.77
CA VAL A 366 19.62 5.28 -9.03
C VAL A 366 19.37 5.64 -7.56
N LYS A 367 18.20 5.24 -7.04
CA LYS A 367 17.80 5.50 -5.66
C LYS A 367 18.02 4.25 -4.80
N LEU A 368 18.88 4.37 -3.79
CA LEU A 368 19.11 3.35 -2.78
C LEU A 368 18.03 3.48 -1.71
N GLY A 369 17.20 2.47 -1.58
CA GLY A 369 16.08 2.49 -0.65
C GLY A 369 16.50 2.45 0.82
N ARG A 370 15.64 2.96 1.71
CA ARG A 370 15.83 2.98 3.17
C ARG A 370 16.27 1.62 3.73
N GLY A 371 15.60 0.53 3.35
CA GLY A 371 15.91 -0.82 3.84
C GLY A 371 17.30 -1.32 3.47
N PHE A 372 17.86 -0.85 2.34
CA PHE A 372 19.23 -1.12 1.94
C PHE A 372 20.21 -0.39 2.86
N MET A 373 19.97 0.90 3.12
CA MET A 373 20.80 1.72 4.01
C MET A 373 20.83 1.15 5.43
N GLU A 374 19.67 0.81 6.01
CA GLU A 374 19.55 0.22 7.35
C GLU A 374 20.31 -1.11 7.53
N LYS A 375 20.41 -1.90 6.44
CA LYS A 375 21.23 -3.13 6.45
C LYS A 375 22.73 -2.82 6.41
N CYS A 376 23.12 -1.83 5.61
CA CYS A 376 24.53 -1.50 5.39
C CYS A 376 25.17 -0.74 6.56
N GLU A 377 24.43 0.08 7.30
CA GLU A 377 24.99 0.91 8.39
C GLU A 377 25.34 0.15 9.68
N LYS A 378 24.95 -1.13 9.78
CA LYS A 378 25.09 -1.92 11.01
C LYS A 378 26.56 -2.16 11.41
N ASP A 379 27.42 -2.39 10.43
CA ASP A 379 28.83 -2.72 10.67
C ASP A 379 29.75 -2.19 9.54
N TYR A 380 31.06 -2.34 9.74
CA TYR A 380 32.07 -1.88 8.79
C TYR A 380 32.03 -2.61 7.43
N ARG A 381 31.56 -3.86 7.39
CA ARG A 381 31.40 -4.63 6.13
C ARG A 381 30.25 -4.06 5.33
N GLY A 382 29.12 -3.76 5.98
CA GLY A 382 27.99 -3.12 5.35
C GLY A 382 28.33 -1.74 4.79
N ILE A 383 29.04 -0.91 5.55
CA ILE A 383 29.51 0.40 5.08
C ILE A 383 30.48 0.24 3.91
N GLY A 384 31.40 -0.75 3.97
CA GLY A 384 32.30 -1.07 2.86
C GLY A 384 31.53 -1.48 1.59
N PHE A 385 30.49 -2.32 1.74
CA PHE A 385 29.63 -2.74 0.65
C PHE A 385 28.88 -1.55 0.03
N LEU A 386 28.27 -0.69 0.85
CA LEU A 386 27.59 0.54 0.42
C LEU A 386 28.52 1.43 -0.42
N ARG A 387 29.75 1.64 0.05
CA ARG A 387 30.77 2.44 -0.66
C ARG A 387 31.11 1.86 -2.03
N GLN A 388 31.32 0.55 -2.12
CA GLN A 388 31.60 -0.12 -3.39
C GLN A 388 30.42 -0.05 -4.35
N MET A 389 29.19 -0.22 -3.83
CA MET A 389 27.97 -0.10 -4.63
C MET A 389 27.81 1.31 -5.22
N ILE A 390 27.96 2.35 -4.39
CA ILE A 390 27.90 3.74 -4.86
C ILE A 390 29.00 4.00 -5.89
N GLY A 391 30.23 3.53 -5.62
CA GLY A 391 31.35 3.68 -6.56
C GLY A 391 31.10 2.99 -7.90
N MET A 392 30.52 1.80 -7.89
CA MET A 392 30.14 1.07 -9.11
C MET A 392 29.08 1.85 -9.90
N LEU A 393 28.00 2.28 -9.28
CA LEU A 393 26.93 3.03 -9.94
C LEU A 393 27.46 4.33 -10.57
N LYS A 394 28.30 5.06 -9.85
CA LYS A 394 28.93 6.29 -10.35
C LYS A 394 29.90 6.02 -11.52
N SER A 395 30.63 4.92 -11.49
CA SER A 395 31.52 4.53 -12.61
C SER A 395 30.78 4.21 -13.91
N LEU A 396 29.49 3.84 -13.79
CA LEU A 396 28.55 3.64 -14.89
C LEU A 396 27.85 4.92 -15.35
N GLY A 397 28.11 6.06 -14.70
CA GLY A 397 27.59 7.38 -15.07
C GLY A 397 26.29 7.77 -14.37
N PHE A 398 25.79 6.98 -13.42
CA PHE A 398 24.56 7.31 -12.66
C PHE A 398 24.83 8.32 -11.55
N GLN A 399 23.87 9.18 -11.29
CA GLN A 399 23.78 9.89 -10.01
C GLN A 399 23.15 8.96 -8.97
N VAL A 400 23.65 9.00 -7.75
CA VAL A 400 23.18 8.14 -6.67
C VAL A 400 22.49 8.96 -5.60
N LEU A 401 21.22 8.65 -5.34
CA LEU A 401 20.44 9.19 -4.24
C LEU A 401 20.19 8.11 -3.20
N CYS A 402 20.33 8.44 -1.91
CA CYS A 402 19.94 7.55 -0.82
C CYS A 402 18.70 8.09 -0.09
N GLU A 403 17.72 7.22 0.09
CA GLU A 403 16.45 7.54 0.75
C GLU A 403 16.43 7.17 2.24
N GLY A 404 15.45 7.75 2.95
CA GLY A 404 15.19 7.40 4.34
C GLY A 404 16.29 7.82 5.31
N VAL A 405 17.02 8.89 5.01
CA VAL A 405 18.06 9.43 5.89
C VAL A 405 17.43 10.10 7.11
N GLU A 406 17.72 9.59 8.31
CA GLU A 406 17.11 10.02 9.58
C GLU A 406 18.12 10.47 10.63
N SER A 407 19.43 10.35 10.38
CA SER A 407 20.47 10.69 11.37
C SER A 407 21.69 11.36 10.75
N ALA A 408 22.41 12.17 11.55
CA ALA A 408 23.69 12.77 11.19
C ALA A 408 24.74 11.70 10.81
N ARG A 409 24.75 10.55 11.51
CA ARG A 409 25.64 9.43 11.21
C ARG A 409 25.43 8.90 9.80
N GLN A 410 24.18 8.73 9.38
CA GLN A 410 23.84 8.29 8.02
C GLN A 410 24.34 9.30 6.98
N VAL A 411 24.16 10.58 7.22
CA VAL A 411 24.67 11.67 6.35
C VAL A 411 26.19 11.57 6.18
N GLU A 412 26.94 11.39 7.28
CA GLU A 412 28.39 11.29 7.25
C GLU A 412 28.87 10.01 6.51
N VAL A 413 28.22 8.87 6.76
CA VAL A 413 28.52 7.62 6.06
C VAL A 413 28.27 7.76 4.56
N LEU A 414 27.16 8.36 4.12
CA LEU A 414 26.83 8.55 2.72
C LEU A 414 27.77 9.54 2.05
N LYS A 415 28.11 10.64 2.73
CA LYS A 415 29.05 11.63 2.24
C LYS A 415 30.46 11.04 2.01
N THR A 416 30.96 10.28 2.99
CA THR A 416 32.28 9.62 2.89
C THR A 416 32.27 8.44 1.91
N SER A 417 31.10 7.89 1.58
CA SER A 417 30.91 6.87 0.54
C SER A 417 30.76 7.44 -0.86
N GLY A 418 30.70 8.78 -1.02
CA GLY A 418 30.63 9.44 -2.31
C GLY A 418 29.21 9.52 -2.91
N CYS A 419 28.15 9.38 -2.10
CA CYS A 419 26.77 9.57 -2.51
C CYS A 419 26.53 11.03 -2.95
N ASP A 420 25.75 11.24 -4.01
CA ASP A 420 25.53 12.59 -4.58
C ASP A 420 24.41 13.31 -3.85
N HIS A 421 23.28 12.62 -3.68
CA HIS A 421 22.05 13.20 -3.15
C HIS A 421 21.45 12.34 -2.04
N VAL A 422 20.69 12.99 -1.18
CA VAL A 422 19.97 12.32 -0.08
C VAL A 422 18.56 12.88 0.06
N GLN A 423 17.68 12.02 0.59
CA GLN A 423 16.31 12.36 0.91
C GLN A 423 15.93 11.68 2.23
N GLY A 424 15.27 12.39 3.14
CA GLY A 424 14.82 11.78 4.39
C GLY A 424 14.42 12.81 5.45
N ASN A 425 13.85 12.29 6.53
CA ASN A 425 13.30 13.10 7.62
C ASN A 425 14.35 13.91 8.39
N TRP A 426 15.62 13.55 8.27
CA TRP A 426 16.72 14.35 8.82
C TRP A 426 16.73 15.77 8.26
N PHE A 427 16.45 15.91 6.97
CA PHE A 427 16.42 17.21 6.30
C PHE A 427 15.03 17.82 6.28
N SER A 428 14.03 17.05 5.86
CA SER A 428 12.64 17.48 5.82
C SER A 428 11.70 16.28 5.70
N MET A 429 10.59 16.33 6.42
CA MET A 429 9.43 15.51 6.10
C MET A 429 8.81 15.97 4.78
N PRO A 430 7.97 15.14 4.12
CA PRO A 430 7.17 15.60 2.99
C PRO A 430 6.33 16.84 3.36
N LEU A 431 6.40 17.88 2.55
CA LEU A 431 5.76 19.18 2.74
C LEU A 431 4.58 19.33 1.80
N SER A 432 3.55 20.05 2.23
CA SER A 432 2.51 20.48 1.30
C SER A 432 3.08 21.38 0.20
N ALA A 433 2.39 21.47 -0.95
CA ALA A 433 2.85 22.33 -2.07
C ALA A 433 3.15 23.78 -1.62
N LYS A 434 2.32 24.33 -0.73
CA LYS A 434 2.49 25.69 -0.19
C LYS A 434 3.73 25.84 0.70
N GLU A 435 4.02 24.85 1.53
CA GLU A 435 5.20 24.84 2.39
C GLU A 435 6.48 24.64 1.58
N PHE A 436 6.44 23.77 0.57
CA PHE A 436 7.57 23.55 -0.31
C PHE A 436 7.87 24.78 -1.17
N GLU A 437 6.86 25.46 -1.71
CA GLU A 437 7.00 26.73 -2.42
C GLU A 437 7.71 27.80 -1.55
N LYS A 438 7.34 27.93 -0.27
CA LYS A 438 8.04 28.81 0.69
C LYS A 438 9.50 28.40 0.90
N MET A 439 9.78 27.10 1.00
CA MET A 439 11.14 26.59 1.17
C MET A 439 12.02 26.91 -0.04
N LEU A 440 11.49 26.84 -1.25
CA LEU A 440 12.21 27.25 -2.48
C LEU A 440 12.50 28.75 -2.50
N PHE A 441 11.61 29.58 -1.96
CA PHE A 441 11.79 31.04 -1.89
C PHE A 441 12.85 31.45 -0.86
N LEU A 442 12.99 30.70 0.25
CA LEU A 442 13.93 31.00 1.35
C LEU A 442 14.89 29.80 1.59
N PRO A 443 15.80 29.49 0.66
CA PRO A 443 16.63 28.28 0.73
C PRO A 443 17.62 28.23 1.91
N GLY A 444 17.79 29.31 2.67
CA GLY A 444 18.64 29.36 3.87
C GLY A 444 18.10 28.66 5.11
N GLU A 445 16.78 28.36 5.18
CA GLU A 445 16.17 27.73 6.35
C GLU A 445 16.55 26.24 6.56
N ILE A 446 16.90 25.51 5.50
CA ILE A 446 17.34 24.11 5.59
C ILE A 446 18.66 24.02 6.37
N PHE A 447 19.57 24.96 6.12
CA PHE A 447 20.87 25.01 6.79
C PHE A 447 20.75 25.25 8.31
N CYS A 448 19.75 26.03 8.75
CA CYS A 448 19.47 26.27 10.16
C CYS A 448 18.87 25.05 10.88
N ARG A 449 18.07 24.23 10.20
CA ARG A 449 17.50 23.00 10.81
C ARG A 449 18.56 21.90 10.96
N CYS A 450 19.43 21.70 9.99
CA CYS A 450 20.54 20.76 10.11
C CYS A 450 21.48 21.13 11.25
N ARG A 451 21.84 22.41 11.43
CA ARG A 451 22.66 22.88 12.58
C ARG A 451 21.98 22.73 13.94
N LYS A 452 20.69 23.03 14.03
CA LYS A 452 19.95 22.85 15.30
C LYS A 452 19.85 21.39 15.72
N ASN A 453 19.79 20.46 14.78
CA ASN A 453 19.80 19.04 15.06
C ASN A 453 21.19 18.52 15.45
N GLU A 454 22.28 19.10 14.94
CA GLU A 454 23.64 18.80 15.37
C GLU A 454 23.91 19.28 16.81
N GLU A 455 23.44 20.47 17.18
CA GLU A 455 23.60 21.00 18.56
C GLU A 455 22.81 20.20 19.60
N HIS A 456 21.70 19.55 19.24
CA HIS A 456 20.93 18.70 20.15
C HIS A 456 21.49 17.27 20.26
N SER A 457 22.27 16.79 19.27
CA SER A 457 22.90 15.47 19.32
C SER A 457 24.23 15.44 20.07
N THR A 458 24.90 16.57 20.19
CA THR A 458 26.18 16.70 20.92
C THR A 458 26.03 17.11 22.39
N GLY A 459 24.81 17.46 22.82
CA GLY A 459 24.51 17.90 24.20
C GLY A 459 24.13 16.77 25.19
N GLY A 460 24.26 15.51 24.80
CA GLY A 460 23.81 14.33 25.58
C GLY A 460 24.91 13.50 26.27
N GLU A 461 26.19 13.94 26.23
CA GLU A 461 27.28 13.32 26.99
C GLU A 461 28.03 14.38 27.81
N ALA A 462 27.55 14.63 29.01
CA ALA A 462 28.29 15.21 30.10
C ALA A 462 27.75 14.68 31.45
#